data_6c908b8fe18ef1c2772a538f5f4b66b1
#
_entry.id   6c908b8fe18ef1c2772a538f5f4b66b1
#
_cell.length_a   1.000
_cell.length_b   1.000
_cell.length_c   1.000
_cell.angle_alpha   90.00
_cell.angle_beta   90.00
_cell.angle_gamma   90.00
#
_symmetry.space_group_name_H-M   'P 1'
#
loop_
_entity.id
_entity.type
_entity.pdbx_description
1 polymer ?
#
loop_
_entity_poly.entity_id
_entity_poly.type
_entity_poly.pdbx_seq_one_letter_code
_entity_poly.pdbx_strand_id
1 'polypeptide(L)'
;MFFHSNILYKNLNLVFLLILSAVIPMVVSAAPNDQTRWDKYYNMEEFLYGIEPIPFLKNNINLLPKNKALDLAMGEGRNGVYLATQGFDVLGLDISPIGLNKAQQLAKHLNTTIQTRVVDLENYQLEKNSYDVIVCTYYMQRDLFDQIKDSLRPGGMVLIETFNTDYLKYSSFPKKYLLKHNELLEIFKDFKI
;
A
#
# COMPACT_ATOMS: atom_id res chain seq x y z
N MET A 1 15.03 -12.08 3.30
CA MET A 1 14.35 -10.88 3.78
C MET A 1 15.38 -9.81 4.05
N PHE A 2 15.39 -8.82 3.23
CA PHE A 2 16.30 -7.70 3.41
C PHE A 2 15.48 -6.52 3.89
N PHE A 3 15.46 -6.31 5.21
CA PHE A 3 15.02 -5.04 5.76
C PHE A 3 16.11 -4.00 5.49
N HIS A 4 16.09 -3.41 4.30
CA HIS A 4 16.90 -2.26 4.01
C HIS A 4 16.10 -0.99 4.29
N SER A 5 15.78 -0.78 5.57
CA SER A 5 15.28 0.52 6.03
C SER A 5 16.34 1.63 5.96
N ASN A 6 17.60 1.32 5.54
CA ASN A 6 18.71 2.26 5.67
C ASN A 6 19.38 2.72 4.37
N ILE A 7 18.96 2.24 3.19
CA ILE A 7 19.72 2.55 1.95
C ILE A 7 18.99 3.49 1.00
N LEU A 8 17.69 3.69 1.13
CA LEU A 8 16.93 4.47 0.13
C LEU A 8 16.97 5.99 0.28
N TYR A 9 17.60 6.54 1.33
CA TYR A 9 17.57 7.99 1.56
C TYR A 9 18.72 8.80 0.95
N LYS A 10 19.71 8.16 0.34
CA LYS A 10 20.84 8.89 -0.27
C LYS A 10 20.62 9.36 -1.71
N ASN A 11 19.59 8.88 -2.41
CA ASN A 11 19.34 9.23 -3.82
C ASN A 11 17.89 9.62 -4.12
N LEU A 12 17.16 10.15 -3.15
CA LEU A 12 15.90 10.83 -3.48
C LEU A 12 16.27 12.18 -4.12
N ASN A 13 16.18 12.24 -5.45
CA ASN A 13 16.46 13.46 -6.19
C ASN A 13 15.63 14.61 -5.65
N LEU A 14 16.25 15.77 -5.55
CA LEU A 14 15.73 17.07 -5.05
C LEU A 14 14.33 17.45 -5.61
N VAL A 15 13.92 16.87 -6.73
CA VAL A 15 12.63 17.11 -7.39
C VAL A 15 11.47 16.49 -6.61
N PHE A 16 11.66 15.36 -5.89
CA PHE A 16 10.62 14.74 -5.06
C PHE A 16 10.42 15.49 -3.73
N LEU A 17 11.43 16.19 -3.24
CA LEU A 17 11.34 16.98 -2.00
C LEU A 17 10.43 18.23 -2.16
N LEU A 18 10.29 18.76 -3.37
CA LEU A 18 9.43 19.93 -3.66
C LEU A 18 7.94 19.57 -3.72
N ILE A 19 7.59 18.31 -4.04
CA ILE A 19 6.20 17.86 -4.02
C ILE A 19 5.79 17.41 -2.61
N LEU A 20 6.74 16.91 -1.80
CA LEU A 20 6.47 16.52 -0.41
C LEU A 20 6.31 17.74 0.54
N SER A 21 6.83 18.91 0.16
CA SER A 21 6.69 20.14 0.97
C SER A 21 5.31 20.77 0.89
N ALA A 22 4.43 20.28 0.01
CA ALA A 22 3.02 20.66 -0.04
C ALA A 22 2.11 19.76 0.78
N VAL A 23 2.65 18.93 1.71
CA VAL A 23 1.81 18.25 2.70
C VAL A 23 1.29 19.30 3.67
N ILE A 24 0.09 19.73 3.38
CA ILE A 24 -0.75 20.63 4.16
C ILE A 24 -0.76 20.17 5.62
N PRO A 25 -0.50 21.05 6.60
CA PRO A 25 -0.63 20.67 8.00
C PRO A 25 -2.04 20.17 8.26
N MET A 26 -2.17 18.93 8.66
CA MET A 26 -3.45 18.34 9.08
C MET A 26 -3.93 19.07 10.34
N VAL A 27 -4.81 20.03 10.14
CA VAL A 27 -5.65 20.54 11.24
C VAL A 27 -6.61 19.43 11.62
N VAL A 28 -6.44 18.87 12.80
CA VAL A 28 -7.38 17.93 13.42
C VAL A 28 -8.62 18.73 13.83
N SER A 29 -9.53 18.88 12.91
CA SER A 29 -10.92 19.21 13.16
C SER A 29 -11.73 17.94 12.90
N ALA A 30 -12.79 17.69 13.69
CA ALA A 30 -13.65 16.49 13.65
C ALA A 30 -13.59 15.78 12.30
N ALA A 31 -12.97 14.60 12.29
CA ALA A 31 -12.47 13.96 11.09
C ALA A 31 -13.57 13.86 10.02
N PRO A 32 -13.41 14.48 8.87
CA PRO A 32 -14.22 14.08 7.73
C PRO A 32 -14.01 12.58 7.57
N ASN A 33 -15.06 11.82 7.29
CA ASN A 33 -14.99 10.42 6.96
C ASN A 33 -13.75 10.22 6.06
N ASP A 34 -12.89 9.29 6.40
CA ASP A 34 -11.63 9.06 5.69
C ASP A 34 -11.86 8.91 4.19
N GLN A 35 -12.98 8.36 3.78
CA GLN A 35 -13.41 8.32 2.39
C GLN A 35 -13.44 9.72 1.75
N THR A 36 -14.14 10.68 2.37
CA THR A 36 -14.26 12.05 1.82
C THR A 36 -12.88 12.71 1.67
N ARG A 37 -11.99 12.45 2.62
CA ARG A 37 -10.62 12.97 2.59
C ARG A 37 -9.82 12.38 1.43
N TRP A 38 -9.86 11.06 1.25
CA TRP A 38 -9.14 10.38 0.17
C TRP A 38 -9.75 10.68 -1.19
N ASP A 39 -11.08 10.74 -1.30
CA ASP A 39 -11.77 11.17 -2.51
C ASP A 39 -11.30 12.56 -2.95
N LYS A 40 -11.16 13.50 -2.03
CA LYS A 40 -10.62 14.83 -2.34
C LYS A 40 -9.17 14.78 -2.86
N TYR A 41 -8.31 13.94 -2.29
CA TYR A 41 -6.92 13.81 -2.75
C TYR A 41 -6.84 13.14 -4.13
N TYR A 42 -7.66 12.14 -4.39
CA TYR A 42 -7.64 11.43 -5.69
C TYR A 42 -8.44 12.13 -6.79
N ASN A 43 -9.23 13.15 -6.46
CA ASN A 43 -10.03 13.91 -7.43
C ASN A 43 -9.20 14.97 -8.19
N MET A 44 -7.93 14.68 -8.44
CA MET A 44 -7.04 15.47 -9.30
C MET A 44 -6.86 14.75 -10.64
N GLU A 45 -6.52 15.49 -11.69
CA GLU A 45 -6.29 14.91 -13.00
C GLU A 45 -5.09 13.95 -12.97
N GLU A 46 -3.98 14.40 -12.39
CA GLU A 46 -2.78 13.59 -12.25
C GLU A 46 -2.95 12.52 -11.15
N PHE A 47 -2.16 11.46 -11.26
CA PHE A 47 -2.04 10.45 -10.20
C PHE A 47 -1.21 11.00 -9.04
N LEU A 48 -1.80 11.04 -7.84
CA LEU A 48 -1.21 11.61 -6.64
C LEU A 48 0.19 11.03 -6.32
N TYR A 49 0.35 9.73 -6.53
CA TYR A 49 1.60 9.01 -6.26
C TYR A 49 2.26 8.44 -7.52
N GLY A 50 1.84 8.94 -8.70
CA GLY A 50 2.29 8.40 -9.99
C GLY A 50 1.72 7.02 -10.30
N ILE A 51 2.12 6.48 -11.45
CA ILE A 51 1.63 5.19 -11.96
C ILE A 51 2.64 4.05 -11.82
N GLU A 52 3.91 4.36 -11.50
CA GLU A 52 4.94 3.34 -11.33
C GLU A 52 4.77 2.62 -10.00
N PRO A 53 4.94 1.28 -9.97
CA PRO A 53 4.94 0.52 -8.73
C PRO A 53 6.09 0.96 -7.81
N ILE A 54 5.97 0.72 -6.52
CA ILE A 54 7.10 0.95 -5.62
C ILE A 54 8.30 0.10 -6.04
N PRO A 55 9.54 0.63 -5.92
CA PRO A 55 10.75 -0.09 -6.32
C PRO A 55 10.92 -1.43 -5.62
N PHE A 56 10.49 -1.53 -4.36
CA PHE A 56 10.59 -2.77 -3.60
C PHE A 56 9.73 -3.88 -4.21
N LEU A 57 8.50 -3.59 -4.62
CA LEU A 57 7.66 -4.55 -5.33
C LEU A 57 8.27 -4.93 -6.70
N LYS A 58 8.66 -3.93 -7.48
CA LYS A 58 9.22 -4.13 -8.83
C LYS A 58 10.46 -5.02 -8.81
N ASN A 59 11.35 -4.80 -7.86
CA ASN A 59 12.61 -5.55 -7.75
C ASN A 59 12.44 -6.99 -7.24
N ASN A 60 11.32 -7.27 -6.55
CA ASN A 60 11.07 -8.58 -5.94
C ASN A 60 9.94 -9.37 -6.64
N ILE A 61 9.40 -8.88 -7.74
CA ILE A 61 8.24 -9.46 -8.42
C ILE A 61 8.42 -10.95 -8.78
N ASN A 62 9.64 -11.35 -9.14
CA ASN A 62 9.96 -12.73 -9.54
C ASN A 62 9.99 -13.70 -8.35
N LEU A 63 10.01 -13.21 -7.12
CA LEU A 63 9.95 -14.02 -5.90
C LEU A 63 8.51 -14.34 -5.48
N LEU A 64 7.54 -13.56 -5.97
CA LEU A 64 6.15 -13.69 -5.56
C LEU A 64 5.47 -14.88 -6.26
N PRO A 65 4.71 -15.72 -5.52
CA PRO A 65 3.94 -16.79 -6.10
C PRO A 65 2.82 -16.21 -7.00
N LYS A 66 2.90 -16.49 -8.30
CA LYS A 66 1.95 -15.95 -9.29
C LYS A 66 0.62 -16.66 -9.18
N ASN A 67 -0.38 -15.99 -8.66
CA ASN A 67 -1.77 -16.41 -8.63
C ASN A 67 -2.64 -15.25 -8.09
N LYS A 68 -3.39 -15.45 -7.02
CA LYS A 68 -4.32 -14.48 -6.48
C LYS A 68 -3.62 -13.45 -5.56
N ALA A 69 -3.68 -12.18 -5.92
CA ALA A 69 -3.09 -11.10 -5.17
C ALA A 69 -4.15 -10.15 -4.57
N LEU A 70 -3.88 -9.64 -3.39
CA LEU A 70 -4.66 -8.63 -2.71
C LEU A 70 -3.80 -7.37 -2.54
N ASP A 71 -4.30 -6.22 -3.01
CA ASP A 71 -3.69 -4.90 -2.77
C ASP A 71 -4.56 -4.12 -1.76
N LEU A 72 -4.05 -3.96 -0.54
CA LEU A 72 -4.73 -3.32 0.59
C LEU A 72 -4.45 -1.82 0.59
N ALA A 73 -5.50 -1.01 0.71
CA ALA A 73 -5.47 0.43 0.55
C ALA A 73 -4.82 0.82 -0.79
N MET A 74 -5.35 0.24 -1.86
CA MET A 74 -4.80 0.27 -3.21
C MET A 74 -4.66 1.69 -3.77
N GLY A 75 -5.52 2.62 -3.37
CA GLY A 75 -5.60 3.96 -3.91
C GLY A 75 -5.85 3.97 -5.41
N GLU A 76 -4.99 4.65 -6.17
CA GLU A 76 -5.06 4.78 -7.62
C GLU A 76 -4.41 3.58 -8.37
N GLY A 77 -3.99 2.52 -7.64
CA GLY A 77 -3.70 1.22 -8.21
C GLY A 77 -2.29 0.97 -8.73
N ARG A 78 -1.32 1.85 -8.49
CA ARG A 78 0.04 1.70 -9.05
C ARG A 78 0.68 0.32 -8.80
N ASN A 79 0.47 -0.28 -7.62
CA ASN A 79 1.03 -1.59 -7.26
C ASN A 79 0.15 -2.74 -7.78
N GLY A 80 -1.15 -2.70 -7.51
CA GLY A 80 -2.06 -3.77 -7.93
C GLY A 80 -2.19 -3.87 -9.45
N VAL A 81 -2.24 -2.75 -10.15
CA VAL A 81 -2.25 -2.77 -11.63
C VAL A 81 -0.94 -3.32 -12.17
N TYR A 82 0.20 -2.95 -11.57
CA TYR A 82 1.48 -3.56 -11.96
C TYR A 82 1.46 -5.07 -11.74
N LEU A 83 0.98 -5.58 -10.59
CA LEU A 83 0.82 -7.02 -10.38
C LEU A 83 -0.02 -7.66 -11.47
N ALA A 84 -1.13 -7.04 -11.87
CA ALA A 84 -1.98 -7.56 -12.94
C ALA A 84 -1.24 -7.61 -14.29
N THR A 85 -0.40 -6.62 -14.63
CA THR A 85 0.46 -6.68 -15.83
C THR A 85 1.47 -7.83 -15.78
N GLN A 86 1.81 -8.31 -14.58
CA GLN A 86 2.71 -9.44 -14.37
C GLN A 86 1.99 -10.79 -14.31
N GLY A 87 0.68 -10.81 -14.56
CA GLY A 87 -0.15 -12.02 -14.66
C GLY A 87 -0.77 -12.50 -13.35
N PHE A 88 -0.88 -11.63 -12.33
CA PHE A 88 -1.64 -11.93 -11.12
C PHE A 88 -3.13 -11.66 -11.31
N ASP A 89 -3.99 -12.46 -10.66
CA ASP A 89 -5.41 -12.15 -10.46
C ASP A 89 -5.54 -11.23 -9.25
N VAL A 90 -5.83 -9.95 -9.48
CA VAL A 90 -5.72 -8.90 -8.48
C VAL A 90 -7.09 -8.45 -8.00
N LEU A 91 -7.28 -8.47 -6.67
CA LEU A 91 -8.33 -7.73 -5.97
C LEU A 91 -7.69 -6.53 -5.26
N GLY A 92 -8.17 -5.33 -5.55
CA GLY A 92 -7.80 -4.10 -4.84
C GLY A 92 -8.91 -3.65 -3.90
N LEU A 93 -8.54 -3.32 -2.67
CA LEU A 93 -9.44 -2.78 -1.66
C LEU A 93 -9.01 -1.35 -1.31
N ASP A 94 -9.94 -0.42 -1.32
CA ASP A 94 -9.73 0.95 -0.87
C ASP A 94 -11.03 1.58 -0.38
N ILE A 95 -10.93 2.60 0.45
CA ILE A 95 -12.10 3.34 0.93
C ILE A 95 -12.62 4.33 -0.11
N SER A 96 -11.77 4.76 -1.05
CA SER A 96 -12.08 5.78 -2.06
C SER A 96 -12.58 5.17 -3.38
N PRO A 97 -13.85 5.35 -3.74
CA PRO A 97 -14.33 4.99 -5.07
C PRO A 97 -13.64 5.78 -6.19
N ILE A 98 -13.17 7.01 -5.92
CA ILE A 98 -12.45 7.84 -6.91
C ILE A 98 -11.08 7.23 -7.18
N GLY A 99 -10.33 6.85 -6.13
CA GLY A 99 -9.05 6.16 -6.28
C GLY A 99 -9.19 4.87 -7.07
N LEU A 100 -10.16 4.02 -6.70
CA LEU A 100 -10.41 2.76 -7.40
C LEU A 100 -10.85 2.93 -8.86
N ASN A 101 -11.61 3.99 -9.17
CA ASN A 101 -11.94 4.30 -10.57
C ASN A 101 -10.69 4.64 -11.38
N LYS A 102 -9.76 5.44 -10.83
CA LYS A 102 -8.46 5.72 -11.47
C LYS A 102 -7.61 4.45 -11.62
N ALA A 103 -7.63 3.56 -10.63
CA ALA A 103 -6.96 2.27 -10.74
C ALA A 103 -7.48 1.42 -11.90
N GLN A 104 -8.80 1.38 -12.11
CA GLN A 104 -9.41 0.69 -13.24
C GLN A 104 -9.07 1.35 -14.59
N GLN A 105 -9.02 2.68 -14.63
CA GLN A 105 -8.59 3.41 -15.84
C GLN A 105 -7.12 3.11 -16.18
N LEU A 106 -6.25 3.07 -15.16
CA LEU A 106 -4.84 2.69 -15.31
C LEU A 106 -4.71 1.25 -15.83
N ALA A 107 -5.47 0.31 -15.26
CA ALA A 107 -5.47 -1.07 -15.72
C ALA A 107 -5.89 -1.18 -17.19
N LYS A 108 -6.95 -0.48 -17.59
CA LYS A 108 -7.40 -0.42 -18.99
C LYS A 108 -6.32 0.18 -19.91
N HIS A 109 -5.67 1.26 -19.46
CA HIS A 109 -4.59 1.91 -20.23
C HIS A 109 -3.40 0.95 -20.45
N LEU A 110 -3.09 0.11 -19.46
CA LEU A 110 -2.03 -0.89 -19.54
C LEU A 110 -2.49 -2.25 -20.11
N ASN A 111 -3.67 -2.32 -20.73
CA ASN A 111 -4.26 -3.52 -21.32
C ASN A 111 -4.32 -4.72 -20.36
N THR A 112 -4.64 -4.45 -19.10
CA THR A 112 -4.87 -5.47 -18.06
C THR A 112 -6.20 -5.25 -17.36
N THR A 113 -6.57 -6.17 -16.46
CA THR A 113 -7.80 -6.08 -15.66
C THR A 113 -7.50 -6.33 -14.20
N ILE A 114 -8.24 -5.65 -13.34
CA ILE A 114 -8.23 -5.84 -11.89
C ILE A 114 -9.67 -5.88 -11.38
N GLN A 115 -9.87 -6.55 -10.26
CA GLN A 115 -11.09 -6.43 -9.48
C GLN A 115 -10.86 -5.37 -8.40
N THR A 116 -11.89 -4.57 -8.13
CA THR A 116 -11.82 -3.56 -7.06
C THR A 116 -13.06 -3.60 -6.20
N ARG A 117 -12.92 -3.28 -4.92
CA ARG A 117 -14.03 -3.19 -3.98
C ARG A 117 -13.83 -2.00 -3.05
N VAL A 118 -14.83 -1.13 -2.96
CA VAL A 118 -14.84 -0.05 -1.98
C VAL A 118 -15.14 -0.64 -0.60
N VAL A 119 -14.21 -0.51 0.33
CA VAL A 119 -14.34 -0.97 1.70
C VAL A 119 -13.62 -0.04 2.67
N ASP A 120 -14.15 0.06 3.86
CA ASP A 120 -13.43 0.62 5.00
C ASP A 120 -12.69 -0.53 5.72
N LEU A 121 -11.37 -0.57 5.59
CA LEU A 121 -10.54 -1.63 6.16
C LEU A 121 -10.58 -1.68 7.69
N GLU A 122 -10.97 -0.59 8.36
CA GLU A 122 -11.18 -0.59 9.81
C GLU A 122 -12.39 -1.45 10.22
N ASN A 123 -13.34 -1.65 9.31
CA ASN A 123 -14.57 -2.40 9.54
C ASN A 123 -14.74 -3.63 8.63
N TYR A 124 -13.74 -3.92 7.78
CA TYR A 124 -13.79 -5.02 6.81
C TYR A 124 -13.07 -6.26 7.34
N GLN A 125 -13.63 -7.43 7.05
CA GLN A 125 -13.01 -8.71 7.37
C GLN A 125 -12.42 -9.34 6.11
N LEU A 126 -11.11 -9.61 6.11
CA LEU A 126 -10.43 -10.26 5.01
C LEU A 126 -10.83 -11.74 4.92
N GLU A 127 -10.92 -12.25 3.71
CA GLU A 127 -11.20 -13.68 3.47
C GLU A 127 -9.98 -14.51 3.88
N LYS A 128 -10.20 -15.51 4.76
CA LYS A 128 -9.13 -16.40 5.24
C LYS A 128 -8.65 -17.34 4.14
N ASN A 129 -7.35 -17.66 4.14
CA ASN A 129 -6.72 -18.65 3.25
C ASN A 129 -7.08 -18.44 1.77
N SER A 130 -7.06 -17.19 1.31
CA SER A 130 -7.61 -16.81 0.01
C SER A 130 -6.60 -16.24 -0.96
N TYR A 131 -5.45 -15.75 -0.47
CA TYR A 131 -4.50 -15.01 -1.30
C TYR A 131 -3.12 -15.66 -1.27
N ASP A 132 -2.45 -15.64 -2.41
CA ASP A 132 -1.06 -16.09 -2.56
C ASP A 132 -0.07 -14.94 -2.33
N VAL A 133 -0.51 -13.70 -2.61
CA VAL A 133 0.25 -12.48 -2.34
C VAL A 133 -0.66 -11.42 -1.72
N ILE A 134 -0.17 -10.74 -0.68
CA ILE A 134 -0.80 -9.53 -0.15
C ILE A 134 0.21 -8.40 -0.20
N VAL A 135 -0.20 -7.28 -0.78
CA VAL A 135 0.58 -6.03 -0.80
C VAL A 135 -0.13 -4.99 0.06
N CYS A 136 0.61 -4.32 0.93
CA CYS A 136 0.10 -3.22 1.75
C CYS A 136 1.18 -2.12 1.82
N THR A 137 0.91 -0.98 1.18
CA THR A 137 1.91 0.08 1.10
C THR A 137 1.37 1.41 1.61
N TYR A 138 2.14 2.05 2.50
CA TYR A 138 1.82 3.36 3.09
C TYR A 138 0.46 3.45 3.79
N TYR A 139 -0.06 2.29 4.19
CA TYR A 139 -1.24 2.15 5.04
C TYR A 139 -0.85 1.45 6.34
N MET A 140 -1.27 1.99 7.49
CA MET A 140 -0.91 1.47 8.80
C MET A 140 -2.13 1.29 9.68
N GLN A 141 -2.51 0.03 9.85
CA GLN A 141 -3.55 -0.42 10.77
C GLN A 141 -3.05 -1.72 11.43
N ARG A 142 -2.77 -1.68 12.73
CA ARG A 142 -2.14 -2.81 13.42
C ARG A 142 -3.05 -4.02 13.54
N ASP A 143 -4.34 -3.79 13.75
CA ASP A 143 -5.33 -4.87 13.87
C ASP A 143 -5.51 -5.66 12.55
N LEU A 144 -5.03 -5.10 11.43
CA LEU A 144 -5.08 -5.76 10.13
C LEU A 144 -4.00 -6.84 9.98
N PHE A 145 -2.90 -6.78 10.72
CA PHE A 145 -1.78 -7.71 10.54
C PHE A 145 -2.16 -9.17 10.81
N ASP A 146 -2.97 -9.44 11.83
CA ASP A 146 -3.43 -10.80 12.09
C ASP A 146 -4.38 -11.29 11.00
N GLN A 147 -5.24 -10.42 10.48
CA GLN A 147 -6.09 -10.76 9.34
C GLN A 147 -5.27 -11.03 8.07
N ILE A 148 -4.19 -10.26 7.82
CA ILE A 148 -3.26 -10.48 6.71
C ILE A 148 -2.65 -11.89 6.80
N LYS A 149 -2.16 -12.29 7.98
CA LYS A 149 -1.62 -13.64 8.19
C LYS A 149 -2.65 -14.73 7.90
N ASP A 150 -3.85 -14.58 8.46
CA ASP A 150 -4.95 -15.53 8.28
C ASP A 150 -5.45 -15.62 6.84
N SER A 151 -5.28 -14.56 6.06
CA SER A 151 -5.75 -14.45 4.68
C SER A 151 -4.78 -15.06 3.67
N LEU A 152 -3.52 -15.24 4.04
CA LEU A 152 -2.52 -15.89 3.20
C LEU A 152 -2.74 -17.40 3.15
N ARG A 153 -2.60 -17.98 1.97
CA ARG A 153 -2.50 -19.43 1.77
C ARG A 153 -1.16 -19.94 2.28
N PRO A 154 -1.05 -21.24 2.59
CA PRO A 154 0.24 -21.85 2.86
C PRO A 154 1.24 -21.58 1.72
N GLY A 155 2.41 -21.02 2.06
CA GLY A 155 3.40 -20.59 1.07
C GLY A 155 3.13 -19.21 0.45
N GLY A 156 2.05 -18.54 0.83
CA GLY A 156 1.76 -17.18 0.41
C GLY A 156 2.75 -16.16 1.00
N MET A 157 2.86 -15.02 0.33
CA MET A 157 3.81 -13.97 0.69
C MET A 157 3.11 -12.64 0.95
N VAL A 158 3.61 -11.89 1.93
CA VAL A 158 3.18 -10.52 2.18
C VAL A 158 4.32 -9.54 1.90
N LEU A 159 3.98 -8.44 1.24
CA LEU A 159 4.89 -7.32 0.99
C LEU A 159 4.31 -6.08 1.68
N ILE A 160 5.04 -5.55 2.65
CA ILE A 160 4.66 -4.36 3.41
C ILE A 160 5.77 -3.33 3.29
N GLU A 161 5.41 -2.11 2.88
CA GLU A 161 6.29 -0.96 2.86
C GLU A 161 5.57 0.25 3.43
N THR A 162 6.12 0.84 4.51
CA THR A 162 5.60 2.07 5.10
C THR A 162 6.67 2.78 5.90
N PHE A 163 6.36 3.98 6.40
CA PHE A 163 7.27 4.78 7.21
C PHE A 163 7.47 4.16 8.60
N ASN A 164 8.68 4.30 9.11
CA ASN A 164 9.02 3.97 10.50
C ASN A 164 9.30 5.25 11.32
N THR A 165 9.61 5.08 12.60
CA THR A 165 9.88 6.20 13.52
C THR A 165 11.07 7.07 13.12
N ASP A 166 11.98 6.58 12.26
CA ASP A 166 13.08 7.41 11.75
C ASP A 166 12.62 8.53 10.83
N TYR A 167 11.42 8.40 10.25
CA TYR A 167 10.81 9.46 9.44
C TYR A 167 10.62 10.78 10.22
N LEU A 168 10.49 10.69 11.55
CA LEU A 168 10.39 11.88 12.43
C LEU A 168 11.64 12.77 12.44
N LYS A 169 12.77 12.27 11.94
CA LYS A 169 13.99 13.08 11.73
C LYS A 169 13.83 14.09 10.60
N TYR A 170 12.87 13.85 9.70
CA TYR A 170 12.69 14.63 8.47
C TYR A 170 11.35 15.37 8.40
N SER A 171 10.33 14.87 9.09
CA SER A 171 8.98 15.42 9.02
C SER A 171 8.20 15.17 10.30
N SER A 172 7.28 16.06 10.63
CA SER A 172 6.27 15.81 11.65
C SER A 172 5.22 14.86 11.09
N PHE A 173 5.03 13.70 11.73
CA PHE A 173 4.05 12.71 11.33
C PHE A 173 3.44 12.03 12.57
N PRO A 174 2.14 11.69 12.58
CA PRO A 174 1.51 11.05 13.72
C PRO A 174 2.14 9.68 14.00
N LYS A 175 2.71 9.50 15.20
CA LYS A 175 3.45 8.28 15.60
C LYS A 175 2.62 6.99 15.44
N LYS A 176 1.30 7.07 15.57
CA LYS A 176 0.41 5.91 15.42
C LYS A 176 0.49 5.24 14.03
N TYR A 177 0.87 6.00 13.01
CA TYR A 177 1.04 5.51 11.63
C TYR A 177 2.48 5.14 11.27
N LEU A 178 3.39 5.18 12.23
CA LEU A 178 4.79 4.80 12.02
C LEU A 178 5.08 3.44 12.64
N LEU A 179 5.81 2.61 11.92
CA LEU A 179 6.37 1.37 12.46
C LEU A 179 7.47 1.68 13.48
N LYS A 180 7.47 0.94 14.58
CA LYS A 180 8.63 0.90 15.47
C LYS A 180 9.76 0.09 14.84
N HIS A 181 10.98 0.25 15.33
CA HIS A 181 12.09 -0.63 14.95
C HIS A 181 11.73 -2.10 15.17
N ASN A 182 12.00 -2.93 14.18
CA ASN A 182 11.75 -4.38 14.19
C ASN A 182 10.28 -4.80 14.37
N GLU A 183 9.31 -3.87 14.35
CA GLU A 183 7.91 -4.18 14.61
C GLU A 183 7.35 -5.24 13.64
N LEU A 184 7.65 -5.13 12.35
CA LEU A 184 7.22 -6.15 11.37
C LEU A 184 7.90 -7.51 11.62
N LEU A 185 9.16 -7.52 12.06
CA LEU A 185 9.86 -8.78 12.42
C LEU A 185 9.15 -9.51 13.55
N GLU A 186 8.74 -8.78 14.57
CA GLU A 186 8.02 -9.36 15.71
C GLU A 186 6.62 -9.83 15.32
N ILE A 187 5.90 -9.03 14.51
CA ILE A 187 4.55 -9.38 14.04
C ILE A 187 4.57 -10.63 13.17
N PHE A 188 5.55 -10.74 12.26
CA PHE A 188 5.66 -11.85 11.30
C PHE A 188 6.79 -12.83 11.66
N LYS A 189 7.12 -12.98 12.97
CA LYS A 189 8.20 -13.86 13.44
C LYS A 189 8.03 -15.33 13.02
N ASP A 190 6.80 -15.78 12.78
CA ASP A 190 6.46 -17.13 12.34
C ASP A 190 6.57 -17.30 10.81
N PHE A 191 6.87 -16.22 10.09
CA PHE A 191 7.09 -16.23 8.66
C PHE A 191 8.56 -16.41 8.33
N LYS A 192 8.82 -17.10 7.24
CA LYS A 192 10.17 -17.11 6.67
C LYS A 192 10.44 -15.75 6.03
N ILE A 193 11.51 -15.13 6.47
CA ILE A 193 11.90 -13.80 6.08
C ILE A 193 13.09 -13.86 5.16
#